data_ae0d458b34e07d4301b81b6234fe957a
#
_entry.id   ae0d458b34e07d4301b81b6234fe957a
#
_cell.length_a   1.000
_cell.length_b   1.000
_cell.length_c   1.000
_cell.angle_alpha   90.00
_cell.angle_beta   90.00
_cell.angle_gamma   90.00
#
_symmetry.space_group_name_H-M   'P 1'
#
loop_
_entity.id
_entity.type
_entity.pdbx_description
1 polymer ?
#
loop_
_entity_poly.entity_id
_entity_poly.type
_entity_poly.pdbx_seq_one_letter_code
_entity_poly.pdbx_strand_id
1 'polypeptide(L)'
;MRFTSNRIMRALFILTVLGGASPLHANSITVENCGQPITFDSAPKRLVVHDINMSEMAFSLGLQDRMVGVTGISGWYKTTPDFDELRGDIPELAPKYPTLENLVAASPDLFFAGWYYGMKPGGEVTPETLAPHGIKTLILGESCIHLNKERPSASLDLLYDEVARLGKIFGKDAEASALIKGWQARVAEVKKTVGNYSGKRVFLYDSGEDKPFTAGKFAMPTAMIEALGATNVTADMDTSWGRTSWEAVAAADPEFLILLDYQSGGGALDLMTFLKSHPVMQHTSAVKNEAYVALRYEELTPGPANIEAMMKMAEAMNKTL
;
A
#
# COMPACT_ATOMS: atom_id res chain seq x y z
N MET A 1 -83.62 27.78 54.87
CA MET A 1 -82.69 28.30 53.85
C MET A 1 -81.42 27.48 53.95
N ARG A 2 -81.17 26.59 53.02
CA ARG A 2 -79.97 25.74 52.99
C ARG A 2 -79.16 26.12 51.77
N PHE A 3 -77.93 26.57 51.98
CA PHE A 3 -76.93 26.82 50.92
C PHE A 3 -76.12 25.56 50.71
N THR A 4 -76.15 25.00 49.50
CA THR A 4 -75.32 23.89 49.07
C THR A 4 -74.13 24.48 48.32
N SER A 5 -72.90 24.22 48.85
CA SER A 5 -71.64 24.59 48.26
C SER A 5 -71.16 23.49 47.30
N ASN A 6 -71.05 23.81 46.00
CA ASN A 6 -70.49 22.92 44.96
C ASN A 6 -68.96 23.10 44.92
N ARG A 7 -68.24 22.05 45.30
CA ARG A 7 -66.80 22.00 45.13
C ARG A 7 -66.47 21.39 43.76
N ILE A 8 -65.92 22.21 42.86
CA ILE A 8 -65.41 21.78 41.57
C ILE A 8 -63.96 21.25 41.80
N MET A 9 -63.79 19.96 41.65
CA MET A 9 -62.53 19.28 41.71
C MET A 9 -61.84 19.39 40.33
N ARG A 10 -60.73 20.20 40.21
CA ARG A 10 -59.92 20.31 39.02
C ARG A 10 -58.93 19.14 39.02
N ALA A 11 -59.15 18.19 38.14
CA ALA A 11 -58.17 17.13 37.86
C ALA A 11 -57.02 17.71 37.02
N LEU A 12 -55.80 17.67 37.58
CA LEU A 12 -54.56 18.06 36.90
C LEU A 12 -54.06 16.86 36.12
N PHE A 13 -54.22 16.87 34.79
CA PHE A 13 -53.62 15.87 33.92
C PHE A 13 -52.13 16.21 33.75
N ILE A 14 -51.24 15.44 34.38
CA ILE A 14 -49.77 15.48 34.09
C ILE A 14 -49.53 14.64 32.85
N LEU A 15 -49.25 15.34 31.74
CA LEU A 15 -48.83 14.69 30.47
C LEU A 15 -47.35 14.36 30.58
N THR A 16 -47.01 13.12 30.91
CA THR A 16 -45.63 12.60 30.84
C THR A 16 -45.24 12.43 29.38
N VAL A 17 -44.44 13.34 28.84
CA VAL A 17 -43.79 13.20 27.54
C VAL A 17 -42.62 12.20 27.72
N LEU A 18 -42.85 10.94 27.37
CA LEU A 18 -41.75 9.96 27.16
C LEU A 18 -41.00 10.40 25.91
N GLY A 19 -39.92 11.14 26.09
CA GLY A 19 -38.94 11.40 25.06
C GLY A 19 -38.27 10.09 24.67
N GLY A 20 -38.74 9.47 23.60
CA GLY A 20 -38.04 8.33 22.97
C GLY A 20 -36.71 8.81 22.46
N ALA A 21 -35.60 8.44 23.13
CA ALA A 21 -34.29 8.53 22.59
C ALA A 21 -34.21 7.55 21.40
N SER A 22 -34.31 8.05 20.17
CA SER A 22 -33.98 7.26 18.99
C SER A 22 -32.55 6.84 19.11
N PRO A 23 -32.21 5.54 18.97
CA PRO A 23 -30.82 5.15 18.92
C PRO A 23 -30.16 5.87 17.74
N LEU A 24 -29.12 6.64 18.00
CA LEU A 24 -28.22 7.09 16.94
C LEU A 24 -27.67 5.83 16.28
N HIS A 25 -28.21 5.47 15.12
CA HIS A 25 -27.59 4.50 14.25
C HIS A 25 -26.28 5.15 13.78
N ALA A 26 -25.16 4.72 14.35
CA ALA A 26 -23.87 5.00 13.75
C ALA A 26 -23.94 4.47 12.32
N ASN A 27 -23.78 5.33 11.32
CA ASN A 27 -23.78 4.93 9.93
C ASN A 27 -22.60 3.94 9.73
N SER A 28 -22.91 2.70 9.35
CA SER A 28 -21.90 1.71 9.03
C SER A 28 -21.04 2.20 7.86
N ILE A 29 -19.74 1.94 7.95
CA ILE A 29 -18.76 2.31 6.93
C ILE A 29 -18.56 1.09 6.05
N THR A 30 -18.84 1.21 4.76
CA THR A 30 -18.59 0.13 3.79
C THR A 30 -17.61 0.60 2.73
N VAL A 31 -16.58 -0.19 2.49
CA VAL A 31 -15.57 0.00 1.44
C VAL A 31 -15.47 -1.25 0.57
N GLU A 32 -15.12 -1.05 -0.69
CA GLU A 32 -14.81 -2.12 -1.63
C GLU A 32 -13.34 -2.55 -1.46
N ASN A 33 -13.07 -3.86 -1.36
CA ASN A 33 -11.72 -4.39 -1.27
C ASN A 33 -11.62 -5.73 -2.02
N CYS A 34 -10.77 -5.81 -3.01
CA CYS A 34 -10.61 -6.96 -3.89
C CYS A 34 -11.92 -7.49 -4.51
N GLY A 35 -12.85 -6.58 -4.86
CA GLY A 35 -14.15 -6.95 -5.43
C GLY A 35 -15.18 -7.46 -4.41
N GLN A 36 -14.93 -7.25 -3.11
CA GLN A 36 -15.85 -7.61 -2.03
C GLN A 36 -16.05 -6.44 -1.07
N PRO A 37 -17.28 -6.21 -0.57
CA PRO A 37 -17.52 -5.18 0.42
C PRO A 37 -17.00 -5.60 1.80
N ILE A 38 -16.33 -4.68 2.49
CA ILE A 38 -16.00 -4.79 3.92
C ILE A 38 -16.79 -3.72 4.65
N THR A 39 -17.56 -4.13 5.67
CA THR A 39 -18.39 -3.22 6.45
C THR A 39 -17.89 -3.14 7.89
N PHE A 40 -17.81 -1.92 8.41
CA PHE A 40 -17.46 -1.60 9.79
C PHE A 40 -18.66 -0.90 10.45
N ASP A 41 -19.03 -1.32 11.66
CA ASP A 41 -20.09 -0.65 12.43
C ASP A 41 -19.64 0.73 12.94
N SER A 42 -18.34 0.91 13.11
CA SER A 42 -17.68 2.18 13.46
C SER A 42 -16.21 2.11 12.99
N ALA A 43 -15.54 3.27 12.93
CA ALA A 43 -14.12 3.33 12.59
C ALA A 43 -13.28 2.45 13.53
N PRO A 44 -12.35 1.64 13.00
CA PRO A 44 -11.47 0.80 13.80
C PRO A 44 -10.68 1.60 14.82
N LYS A 45 -10.42 0.98 15.98
CA LYS A 45 -9.70 1.61 17.09
C LYS A 45 -8.32 1.00 17.31
N ARG A 46 -8.10 -0.20 16.80
CA ARG A 46 -6.89 -1.01 17.02
C ARG A 46 -6.40 -1.57 15.69
N LEU A 47 -5.56 -0.79 15.03
CA LEU A 47 -5.00 -1.11 13.71
C LEU A 47 -3.64 -1.80 13.88
N VAL A 48 -3.44 -2.93 13.22
CA VAL A 48 -2.12 -3.49 12.93
C VAL A 48 -1.86 -3.37 11.44
N VAL A 49 -0.65 -2.93 11.07
CA VAL A 49 -0.27 -2.75 9.67
C VAL A 49 0.96 -3.60 9.36
N HIS A 50 0.92 -4.31 8.25
CA HIS A 50 2.09 -5.01 7.74
C HIS A 50 2.87 -4.13 6.76
N ASP A 51 4.21 -4.19 6.87
CA ASP A 51 5.16 -3.58 5.97
C ASP A 51 5.26 -2.04 6.04
N ILE A 52 6.40 -1.52 5.59
CA ILE A 52 6.75 -0.11 5.67
C ILE A 52 5.82 0.77 4.82
N ASN A 53 5.59 0.40 3.56
CA ASN A 53 4.79 1.17 2.62
C ASN A 53 3.32 1.34 3.07
N MET A 54 2.72 0.28 3.61
CA MET A 54 1.35 0.36 4.16
C MET A 54 1.32 1.15 5.47
N SER A 55 2.36 1.03 6.31
CA SER A 55 2.50 1.84 7.53
C SER A 55 2.63 3.33 7.19
N GLU A 56 3.40 3.70 6.16
CA GLU A 56 3.52 5.07 5.69
C GLU A 56 2.20 5.66 5.17
N MET A 57 1.34 4.85 4.54
CA MET A 57 -0.02 5.28 4.19
C MET A 57 -0.83 5.65 5.44
N ALA A 58 -0.76 4.80 6.48
CA ALA A 58 -1.43 5.06 7.75
C ALA A 58 -0.86 6.32 8.45
N PHE A 59 0.46 6.49 8.44
CA PHE A 59 1.12 7.68 9.00
C PHE A 59 0.73 8.97 8.25
N SER A 60 0.64 8.90 6.91
CA SER A 60 0.23 10.05 6.11
C SER A 60 -1.19 10.55 6.43
N LEU A 61 -2.05 9.68 6.95
CA LEU A 61 -3.39 10.02 7.42
C LEU A 61 -3.45 10.35 8.92
N GLY A 62 -2.31 10.33 9.63
CA GLY A 62 -2.26 10.59 11.08
C GLY A 62 -2.97 9.51 11.90
N LEU A 63 -2.81 8.23 11.54
CA LEU A 63 -3.48 7.11 12.20
C LEU A 63 -2.64 6.47 13.31
N GLN A 64 -1.49 7.03 13.69
CA GLN A 64 -0.58 6.45 14.69
C GLN A 64 -1.31 6.15 16.01
N ASP A 65 -2.19 7.04 16.48
CA ASP A 65 -3.00 6.83 17.70
C ASP A 65 -3.96 5.63 17.62
N ARG A 66 -4.20 5.11 16.44
CA ARG A 66 -5.02 3.92 16.18
C ARG A 66 -4.17 2.66 16.05
N MET A 67 -2.88 2.80 15.83
CA MET A 67 -1.99 1.67 15.57
C MET A 67 -1.55 1.03 16.89
N VAL A 68 -1.76 -0.28 17.00
CA VAL A 68 -1.33 -1.10 18.13
C VAL A 68 -0.13 -1.98 17.77
N GLY A 69 0.32 -1.92 16.53
CA GLY A 69 1.52 -2.61 16.08
C GLY A 69 1.77 -2.50 14.59
N VAL A 70 3.00 -2.74 14.23
CA VAL A 70 3.46 -2.98 12.86
C VAL A 70 4.10 -4.36 12.76
N THR A 71 4.21 -4.91 11.56
CA THR A 71 4.90 -6.18 11.28
C THR A 71 5.69 -6.08 9.99
N GLY A 72 6.75 -6.87 9.84
CA GLY A 72 7.46 -7.03 8.57
C GLY A 72 8.45 -5.92 8.24
N ILE A 73 9.01 -5.22 9.22
CA ILE A 73 9.91 -4.08 9.03
C ILE A 73 11.38 -4.50 9.21
N SER A 74 11.81 -4.70 10.46
CA SER A 74 13.24 -4.85 10.81
C SER A 74 13.87 -6.13 10.23
N GLY A 75 13.11 -7.21 10.11
CA GLY A 75 13.57 -8.48 9.58
C GLY A 75 13.85 -8.50 8.08
N TRP A 76 13.51 -7.43 7.37
CA TRP A 76 13.75 -7.23 5.95
C TRP A 76 14.66 -6.03 5.65
N TYR A 77 15.25 -5.42 6.70
CA TYR A 77 16.12 -4.23 6.58
C TYR A 77 15.44 -3.06 5.87
N LYS A 78 14.13 -2.85 6.15
CA LYS A 78 13.32 -1.83 5.49
C LYS A 78 13.19 -0.53 6.28
N THR A 79 13.75 -0.43 7.48
CA THR A 79 13.59 0.77 8.29
C THR A 79 14.45 1.93 7.80
N THR A 80 13.95 3.14 8.00
CA THR A 80 14.66 4.40 7.76
C THR A 80 14.54 5.27 9.00
N PRO A 81 15.46 6.23 9.24
CA PRO A 81 15.34 7.16 10.35
C PRO A 81 13.98 7.89 10.38
N ASP A 82 13.50 8.33 9.23
CA ASP A 82 12.22 9.03 9.09
C ASP A 82 11.03 8.11 9.44
N PHE A 83 11.09 6.85 9.01
CA PHE A 83 10.07 5.86 9.36
C PHE A 83 10.07 5.58 10.86
N ASP A 84 11.24 5.41 11.47
CA ASP A 84 11.37 5.14 12.91
C ASP A 84 10.89 6.33 13.75
N GLU A 85 11.13 7.57 13.30
CA GLU A 85 10.59 8.79 13.93
C GLU A 85 9.06 8.81 13.85
N LEU A 86 8.46 8.55 12.68
CA LEU A 86 7.01 8.53 12.49
C LEU A 86 6.33 7.39 13.25
N ARG A 87 6.97 6.23 13.33
CA ARG A 87 6.49 5.08 14.09
C ARG A 87 6.47 5.35 15.60
N GLY A 88 7.48 6.06 16.12
CA GLY A 88 7.61 6.33 17.53
C GLY A 88 7.57 5.04 18.38
N ASP A 89 6.72 5.02 19.40
CA ASP A 89 6.58 3.90 20.34
C ASP A 89 5.66 2.75 19.84
N ILE A 90 5.16 2.81 18.61
CA ILE A 90 4.33 1.71 18.05
C ILE A 90 5.18 0.44 17.94
N PRO A 91 4.81 -0.66 18.65
CA PRO A 91 5.64 -1.86 18.69
C PRO A 91 5.67 -2.60 17.36
N GLU A 92 6.81 -3.21 17.04
CA GLU A 92 6.89 -4.21 15.99
C GLU A 92 6.55 -5.59 16.58
N LEU A 93 5.40 -6.15 16.17
CA LEU A 93 4.88 -7.41 16.69
C LEU A 93 5.60 -8.63 16.10
N ALA A 94 6.10 -8.50 14.89
CA ALA A 94 6.87 -9.53 14.20
C ALA A 94 7.84 -8.88 13.20
N PRO A 95 9.16 -9.21 13.24
CA PRO A 95 10.14 -8.63 12.32
C PRO A 95 9.91 -8.98 10.84
N LYS A 96 9.26 -10.11 10.58
CA LYS A 96 8.85 -10.59 9.26
C LYS A 96 7.35 -10.83 9.23
N TYR A 97 6.88 -11.91 8.60
CA TYR A 97 5.46 -12.26 8.60
C TYR A 97 4.95 -12.50 10.02
N PRO A 98 3.79 -11.93 10.39
CA PRO A 98 3.17 -12.22 11.67
C PRO A 98 2.65 -13.65 11.71
N THR A 99 2.52 -14.21 12.91
CA THR A 99 1.76 -15.41 13.18
C THR A 99 0.34 -15.04 13.61
N LEU A 100 -0.58 -16.01 13.56
CA LEU A 100 -1.93 -15.81 14.08
C LEU A 100 -1.87 -15.44 15.58
N GLU A 101 -0.98 -16.09 16.35
CA GLU A 101 -0.77 -15.82 17.77
C GLU A 101 -0.36 -14.36 18.02
N ASN A 102 0.60 -13.82 17.25
CA ASN A 102 1.03 -12.42 17.39
C ASN A 102 -0.14 -11.46 17.19
N LEU A 103 -0.97 -11.70 16.17
CA LEU A 103 -2.10 -10.82 15.86
C LEU A 103 -3.22 -10.95 16.91
N VAL A 104 -3.56 -12.18 17.34
CA VAL A 104 -4.58 -12.39 18.36
C VAL A 104 -4.16 -11.78 19.70
N ALA A 105 -2.87 -11.91 20.09
CA ALA A 105 -2.35 -11.30 21.30
C ALA A 105 -2.44 -9.77 21.27
N ALA A 106 -2.18 -9.15 20.14
CA ALA A 106 -2.33 -7.70 19.96
C ALA A 106 -3.80 -7.24 19.90
N SER A 107 -4.74 -8.17 19.67
CA SER A 107 -6.19 -7.93 19.63
C SER A 107 -6.57 -6.72 18.75
N PRO A 108 -6.14 -6.63 17.48
CA PRO A 108 -6.59 -5.57 16.58
C PRO A 108 -8.04 -5.82 16.16
N ASP A 109 -8.73 -4.74 15.78
CA ASP A 109 -10.03 -4.84 15.10
C ASP A 109 -9.88 -4.71 13.56
N LEU A 110 -8.71 -4.26 13.11
CA LEU A 110 -8.33 -4.22 11.70
C LEU A 110 -6.85 -4.63 11.51
N PHE A 111 -6.61 -5.53 10.57
CA PHE A 111 -5.28 -5.85 10.05
C PHE A 111 -5.19 -5.40 8.59
N PHE A 112 -4.28 -4.47 8.30
CA PHE A 112 -3.99 -4.01 6.96
C PHE A 112 -2.73 -4.72 6.45
N ALA A 113 -2.89 -5.58 5.45
CA ALA A 113 -1.86 -6.45 4.89
C ALA A 113 -2.22 -6.82 3.46
N GLY A 114 -1.42 -7.66 2.80
CA GLY A 114 -1.71 -8.15 1.46
C GLY A 114 -1.28 -9.60 1.27
N TRP A 115 -1.72 -10.19 0.17
CA TRP A 115 -1.22 -11.49 -0.26
C TRP A 115 0.26 -11.37 -0.66
N TYR A 116 1.11 -12.16 0.00
CA TYR A 116 2.58 -12.07 0.00
C TYR A 116 3.13 -10.78 0.63
N TYR A 117 2.26 -10.01 1.28
CA TYR A 117 2.57 -8.86 2.14
C TYR A 117 1.91 -9.11 3.52
N GLY A 118 2.48 -9.98 4.32
CA GLY A 118 1.97 -10.39 5.64
C GLY A 118 1.03 -11.58 5.64
N MET A 119 0.44 -11.94 4.52
CA MET A 119 -0.44 -13.09 4.35
C MET A 119 0.05 -14.00 3.22
N LYS A 120 -0.33 -15.28 3.28
CA LYS A 120 -0.07 -16.27 2.22
C LYS A 120 -1.33 -17.10 1.97
N PRO A 121 -1.67 -17.41 0.71
CA PRO A 121 -2.77 -18.34 0.42
C PRO A 121 -2.54 -19.68 1.11
N GLY A 122 -3.55 -20.15 1.87
CA GLY A 122 -3.46 -21.39 2.67
C GLY A 122 -2.55 -21.33 3.89
N GLY A 123 -2.03 -20.13 4.24
CA GLY A 123 -1.23 -19.91 5.44
C GLY A 123 -2.09 -19.75 6.70
N GLU A 124 -1.43 -19.57 7.85
CA GLU A 124 -2.12 -19.38 9.13
C GLU A 124 -2.73 -17.97 9.30
N VAL A 125 -2.25 -16.98 8.56
CA VAL A 125 -2.77 -15.60 8.60
C VAL A 125 -3.45 -15.32 7.27
N THR A 126 -4.79 -15.35 7.30
CA THR A 126 -5.67 -15.02 6.17
C THR A 126 -6.93 -14.33 6.70
N PRO A 127 -7.74 -13.68 5.86
CA PRO A 127 -9.02 -13.11 6.31
C PRO A 127 -9.91 -14.14 7.02
N GLU A 128 -9.92 -15.38 6.52
CA GLU A 128 -10.77 -16.48 7.06
C GLU A 128 -10.28 -16.94 8.43
N THR A 129 -8.96 -16.99 8.68
CA THR A 129 -8.40 -17.39 9.98
C THR A 129 -8.48 -16.28 11.01
N LEU A 130 -8.49 -15.02 10.60
CA LEU A 130 -8.58 -13.85 11.47
C LEU A 130 -10.03 -13.52 11.88
N ALA A 131 -11.00 -13.75 10.99
CA ALA A 131 -12.41 -13.43 11.23
C ALA A 131 -13.01 -14.03 12.51
N PRO A 132 -12.72 -15.30 12.90
CA PRO A 132 -13.21 -15.88 14.16
C PRO A 132 -12.71 -15.15 15.41
N HIS A 133 -11.62 -14.39 15.32
CA HIS A 133 -11.05 -13.57 16.40
C HIS A 133 -11.55 -12.12 16.37
N GLY A 134 -12.53 -11.78 15.51
CA GLY A 134 -13.08 -10.45 15.37
C GLY A 134 -12.15 -9.47 14.62
N ILE A 135 -11.10 -9.97 13.99
CA ILE A 135 -10.11 -9.17 13.25
C ILE A 135 -10.55 -9.08 11.79
N LYS A 136 -10.92 -7.89 11.34
CA LYS A 136 -11.18 -7.62 9.92
C LYS A 136 -9.86 -7.42 9.18
N THR A 137 -9.84 -7.78 7.90
CA THR A 137 -8.64 -7.64 7.07
C THR A 137 -8.91 -6.69 5.91
N LEU A 138 -8.09 -5.66 5.79
CA LEU A 138 -8.00 -4.83 4.59
C LEU A 138 -6.84 -5.35 3.74
N ILE A 139 -7.12 -5.76 2.51
CA ILE A 139 -6.12 -6.35 1.61
C ILE A 139 -5.55 -5.26 0.71
N LEU A 140 -4.22 -5.12 0.67
CA LEU A 140 -3.51 -4.21 -0.23
C LEU A 140 -3.96 -4.44 -1.69
N GLY A 141 -4.42 -3.37 -2.34
CA GLY A 141 -5.04 -3.42 -3.65
C GLY A 141 -4.19 -4.08 -4.73
N GLU A 142 -2.88 -3.86 -4.74
CA GLU A 142 -1.96 -4.53 -5.68
C GLU A 142 -2.04 -6.05 -5.56
N SER A 143 -2.12 -6.57 -4.35
CA SER A 143 -2.13 -8.01 -4.08
C SER A 143 -3.46 -8.69 -4.36
N CYS A 144 -4.53 -7.95 -4.67
CA CYS A 144 -5.81 -8.52 -5.05
C CYS A 144 -5.74 -9.38 -6.33
N ILE A 145 -4.67 -9.26 -7.14
CA ILE A 145 -4.42 -10.11 -8.30
C ILE A 145 -4.37 -11.61 -7.94
N HIS A 146 -4.01 -11.92 -6.69
CA HIS A 146 -3.99 -13.30 -6.20
C HIS A 146 -5.38 -13.89 -5.92
N LEU A 147 -6.41 -13.04 -5.86
CA LEU A 147 -7.82 -13.44 -5.70
C LEU A 147 -8.60 -13.32 -7.01
N ASN A 148 -8.34 -12.27 -7.78
CA ASN A 148 -9.01 -12.00 -9.05
C ASN A 148 -8.00 -11.48 -10.07
N LYS A 149 -7.80 -12.25 -11.14
CA LYS A 149 -6.90 -11.91 -12.25
C LYS A 149 -7.54 -11.03 -13.31
N GLU A 150 -8.87 -10.91 -13.35
CA GLU A 150 -9.58 -10.03 -14.27
C GLU A 150 -9.55 -8.59 -13.77
N ARG A 151 -8.40 -7.93 -13.95
CA ARG A 151 -8.14 -6.58 -13.49
C ARG A 151 -7.44 -5.76 -14.56
N PRO A 152 -7.61 -4.43 -14.57
CA PRO A 152 -6.80 -3.55 -15.41
C PRO A 152 -5.31 -3.64 -15.00
N SER A 153 -4.43 -3.26 -15.92
CA SER A 153 -3.00 -3.07 -15.61
C SER A 153 -2.82 -2.09 -14.45
N ALA A 154 -1.69 -2.17 -13.79
CA ALA A 154 -1.36 -1.26 -12.70
C ALA A 154 -1.43 0.21 -13.15
N SER A 155 -1.93 1.07 -12.28
CA SER A 155 -1.87 2.53 -12.40
C SER A 155 -1.50 3.13 -11.06
N LEU A 156 -1.23 4.43 -11.00
CA LEU A 156 -0.98 5.14 -9.74
C LEU A 156 -2.21 5.12 -8.80
N ASP A 157 -3.37 4.72 -9.31
CA ASP A 157 -4.57 4.52 -8.50
C ASP A 157 -4.39 3.41 -7.46
N LEU A 158 -3.41 2.48 -7.63
CA LEU A 158 -3.02 1.53 -6.58
C LEU A 158 -2.69 2.23 -5.25
N LEU A 159 -2.04 3.40 -5.30
CA LEU A 159 -1.79 4.22 -4.11
C LEU A 159 -3.02 5.06 -3.75
N TYR A 160 -3.62 5.74 -4.74
CA TYR A 160 -4.68 6.73 -4.47
C TYR A 160 -5.94 6.07 -3.90
N ASP A 161 -6.36 4.95 -4.46
CA ASP A 161 -7.53 4.20 -3.98
C ASP A 161 -7.30 3.61 -2.58
N GLU A 162 -6.06 3.20 -2.28
CA GLU A 162 -5.72 2.66 -0.96
C GLU A 162 -5.85 3.72 0.13
N VAL A 163 -5.29 4.91 -0.11
CA VAL A 163 -5.36 6.03 0.83
C VAL A 163 -6.79 6.57 0.93
N ALA A 164 -7.54 6.63 -0.18
CA ALA A 164 -8.96 7.00 -0.15
C ALA A 164 -9.79 5.99 0.69
N ARG A 165 -9.52 4.70 0.54
CA ARG A 165 -10.17 3.62 1.30
C ARG A 165 -9.87 3.70 2.78
N LEU A 166 -8.60 3.90 3.15
CA LEU A 166 -8.20 4.15 4.55
C LEU A 166 -8.87 5.41 5.10
N GLY A 167 -8.86 6.50 4.33
CA GLY A 167 -9.54 7.75 4.69
C GLY A 167 -11.00 7.52 5.04
N LYS A 168 -11.73 6.79 4.20
CA LYS A 168 -13.14 6.44 4.41
C LYS A 168 -13.34 5.57 5.65
N ILE A 169 -12.51 4.54 5.87
CA ILE A 169 -12.59 3.65 7.04
C ILE A 169 -12.41 4.41 8.35
N PHE A 170 -11.50 5.38 8.37
CA PHE A 170 -11.13 6.12 9.58
C PHE A 170 -11.79 7.51 9.70
N GLY A 171 -12.71 7.87 8.79
CA GLY A 171 -13.37 9.18 8.77
C GLY A 171 -12.41 10.33 8.47
N LYS A 172 -11.40 10.08 7.63
CA LYS A 172 -10.34 11.00 7.19
C LYS A 172 -10.45 11.32 5.69
N ASP A 173 -11.67 11.37 5.13
CA ASP A 173 -11.92 11.57 3.70
C ASP A 173 -11.31 12.88 3.18
N ALA A 174 -11.38 13.94 3.98
CA ALA A 174 -10.85 15.25 3.61
C ALA A 174 -9.31 15.24 3.54
N GLU A 175 -8.65 14.64 4.54
CA GLU A 175 -7.20 14.47 4.59
C GLU A 175 -6.71 13.59 3.45
N ALA A 176 -7.36 12.44 3.21
CA ALA A 176 -7.04 11.55 2.10
C ALA A 176 -7.17 12.26 0.74
N SER A 177 -8.27 12.99 0.54
CA SER A 177 -8.46 13.78 -0.69
C SER A 177 -7.40 14.85 -0.89
N ALA A 178 -6.98 15.52 0.18
CA ALA A 178 -5.92 16.53 0.12
C ALA A 178 -4.55 15.91 -0.24
N LEU A 179 -4.20 14.78 0.39
CA LEU A 179 -2.98 14.02 0.09
C LEU A 179 -2.95 13.59 -1.39
N ILE A 180 -4.01 12.93 -1.85
CA ILE A 180 -4.12 12.44 -3.23
C ILE A 180 -3.96 13.59 -4.24
N LYS A 181 -4.65 14.71 -4.02
CA LYS A 181 -4.51 15.90 -4.89
C LYS A 181 -3.08 16.44 -4.89
N GLY A 182 -2.43 16.48 -3.73
CA GLY A 182 -1.03 16.88 -3.60
C GLY A 182 -0.10 15.99 -4.40
N TRP A 183 -0.25 14.67 -4.28
CA TRP A 183 0.54 13.68 -5.02
C TRP A 183 0.29 13.75 -6.53
N GLN A 184 -0.97 13.86 -6.96
CA GLN A 184 -1.32 14.03 -8.38
C GLN A 184 -0.68 15.30 -8.98
N ALA A 185 -0.67 16.40 -8.23
CA ALA A 185 -0.02 17.63 -8.65
C ALA A 185 1.51 17.44 -8.79
N ARG A 186 2.16 16.76 -7.82
CA ARG A 186 3.60 16.45 -7.91
C ARG A 186 3.92 15.53 -9.09
N VAL A 187 3.13 14.49 -9.32
CA VAL A 187 3.28 13.62 -10.50
C VAL A 187 3.15 14.43 -11.79
N ALA A 188 2.18 15.35 -11.86
CA ALA A 188 2.01 16.22 -13.02
C ALA A 188 3.23 17.14 -13.25
N GLU A 189 3.87 17.64 -12.18
CA GLU A 189 5.12 18.41 -12.29
C GLU A 189 6.29 17.53 -12.77
N VAL A 190 6.44 16.32 -12.21
CA VAL A 190 7.46 15.36 -12.69
C VAL A 190 7.31 15.10 -14.17
N LYS A 191 6.08 14.86 -14.65
CA LYS A 191 5.80 14.62 -16.07
C LYS A 191 6.18 15.80 -16.99
N LYS A 192 6.28 17.01 -16.48
CA LYS A 192 6.76 18.18 -17.26
C LYS A 192 8.28 18.22 -17.39
N THR A 193 9.00 17.58 -16.46
CA THR A 193 10.47 17.56 -16.43
C THR A 193 11.07 16.38 -17.18
N VAL A 194 10.24 15.37 -17.51
CA VAL A 194 10.71 14.19 -18.24
C VAL A 194 10.98 14.50 -19.69
N GLY A 195 12.01 13.86 -20.25
CA GLY A 195 12.31 13.84 -21.67
C GLY A 195 11.28 13.04 -22.48
N ASN A 196 11.58 12.81 -23.73
CA ASN A 196 10.78 11.89 -24.54
C ASN A 196 11.19 10.44 -24.29
N TYR A 197 10.48 9.78 -23.39
CA TYR A 197 10.75 8.36 -23.03
C TYR A 197 9.88 7.39 -23.83
N SER A 198 9.12 7.86 -24.82
CA SER A 198 8.33 6.99 -25.68
C SER A 198 9.22 5.93 -26.36
N GLY A 199 8.89 4.67 -26.16
CA GLY A 199 9.67 3.53 -26.66
C GLY A 199 10.93 3.20 -25.86
N LYS A 200 11.25 3.96 -24.80
CA LYS A 200 12.35 3.62 -23.89
C LYS A 200 12.00 2.41 -23.03
N ARG A 201 12.91 1.44 -22.98
CA ARG A 201 12.72 0.16 -22.32
C ARG A 201 13.41 0.17 -20.97
N VAL A 202 12.63 -0.10 -19.91
CA VAL A 202 13.08 -0.12 -18.52
C VAL A 202 12.94 -1.53 -17.97
N PHE A 203 13.92 -1.99 -17.23
CA PHE A 203 13.85 -3.24 -16.49
C PHE A 203 14.08 -3.00 -15.00
N LEU A 204 13.20 -3.55 -14.17
CA LEU A 204 13.39 -3.58 -12.73
C LEU A 204 14.05 -4.90 -12.33
N TYR A 205 15.15 -4.82 -11.59
CA TYR A 205 15.81 -5.97 -10.99
C TYR A 205 15.77 -5.85 -9.47
N ASP A 206 14.97 -6.73 -8.85
CA ASP A 206 14.85 -6.85 -7.40
C ASP A 206 15.94 -7.77 -6.84
N SER A 207 15.98 -9.02 -7.29
CA SER A 207 16.84 -10.07 -6.75
C SER A 207 16.82 -11.31 -7.65
N GLY A 208 17.58 -12.33 -7.27
CA GLY A 208 17.58 -13.65 -7.91
C GLY A 208 18.59 -13.78 -9.03
N GLU A 209 19.68 -14.54 -8.77
CA GLU A 209 20.77 -14.74 -9.71
C GLU A 209 20.41 -15.72 -10.84
N ASP A 210 19.74 -16.84 -10.54
CA ASP A 210 19.33 -17.82 -11.56
C ASP A 210 18.23 -17.26 -12.47
N LYS A 211 17.25 -16.60 -11.88
CA LYS A 211 16.11 -15.97 -12.56
C LYS A 211 15.77 -14.67 -11.84
N PRO A 212 15.78 -13.55 -12.56
CA PRO A 212 15.49 -12.26 -11.93
C PRO A 212 14.06 -12.21 -11.41
N PHE A 213 13.89 -11.71 -10.19
CA PHE A 213 12.62 -11.32 -9.64
C PHE A 213 12.35 -9.87 -10.03
N THR A 214 11.16 -9.58 -10.53
CA THR A 214 10.82 -8.32 -11.18
C THR A 214 9.34 -8.00 -11.09
N ALA A 215 8.98 -6.77 -11.48
CA ALA A 215 7.62 -6.28 -11.56
C ALA A 215 6.94 -6.66 -12.88
N GLY A 216 5.76 -7.25 -12.79
CA GLY A 216 4.90 -7.55 -13.93
C GLY A 216 3.80 -6.50 -14.14
N LYS A 217 2.79 -6.88 -14.93
CA LYS A 217 1.67 -6.04 -15.38
C LYS A 217 0.91 -5.30 -14.26
N PHE A 218 0.81 -5.91 -13.09
CA PHE A 218 -0.05 -5.43 -12.00
C PHE A 218 0.72 -4.80 -10.84
N ALA A 219 2.05 -4.61 -10.99
CA ALA A 219 2.88 -4.03 -9.95
C ALA A 219 3.02 -2.51 -10.06
N MET A 220 3.16 -1.84 -8.92
CA MET A 220 3.38 -0.38 -8.85
C MET A 220 4.55 0.11 -9.72
N PRO A 221 5.72 -0.55 -9.80
CA PRO A 221 6.80 -0.08 -10.66
C PRO A 221 6.41 0.01 -12.13
N THR A 222 5.59 -0.92 -12.64
CA THR A 222 5.08 -0.85 -14.02
C THR A 222 4.22 0.40 -14.20
N ALA A 223 3.33 0.70 -13.25
CA ALA A 223 2.54 1.94 -13.26
C ALA A 223 3.41 3.21 -13.27
N MET A 224 4.48 3.22 -12.47
CA MET A 224 5.40 4.37 -12.39
C MET A 224 6.19 4.57 -13.69
N ILE A 225 6.73 3.49 -14.27
CA ILE A 225 7.46 3.51 -15.55
C ILE A 225 6.55 4.04 -16.67
N GLU A 226 5.34 3.49 -16.78
CA GLU A 226 4.36 3.90 -17.80
C GLU A 226 3.85 5.32 -17.59
N ALA A 227 3.69 5.75 -16.33
CA ALA A 227 3.31 7.13 -16.02
C ALA A 227 4.38 8.15 -16.44
N LEU A 228 5.66 7.75 -16.49
CA LEU A 228 6.76 8.55 -17.04
C LEU A 228 6.87 8.47 -18.58
N GLY A 229 6.07 7.62 -19.24
CA GLY A 229 6.05 7.46 -20.69
C GLY A 229 7.01 6.40 -21.24
N ALA A 230 7.70 5.65 -20.39
CA ALA A 230 8.54 4.52 -20.76
C ALA A 230 7.76 3.19 -20.75
N THR A 231 8.42 2.09 -21.11
CA THR A 231 7.83 0.76 -21.14
C THR A 231 8.61 -0.18 -20.21
N ASN A 232 7.93 -0.86 -19.30
CA ASN A 232 8.53 -1.96 -18.55
C ASN A 232 8.67 -3.18 -19.48
N VAL A 233 9.87 -3.74 -19.62
CA VAL A 233 10.12 -4.90 -20.51
C VAL A 233 9.43 -6.19 -20.04
N THR A 234 8.91 -6.21 -18.83
CA THR A 234 8.17 -7.33 -18.23
C THR A 234 6.69 -7.02 -17.99
N ALA A 235 6.16 -5.96 -18.61
CA ALA A 235 4.75 -5.54 -18.46
C ALA A 235 3.73 -6.56 -19.00
N ASP A 236 4.15 -7.56 -19.78
CA ASP A 236 3.32 -8.65 -20.29
C ASP A 236 3.16 -9.82 -19.29
N MET A 237 3.96 -9.86 -18.24
CA MET A 237 3.82 -10.88 -17.19
C MET A 237 2.49 -10.70 -16.44
N ASP A 238 1.63 -11.71 -16.48
CA ASP A 238 0.29 -11.71 -15.86
C ASP A 238 0.37 -11.92 -14.34
N THR A 239 1.13 -11.06 -13.67
CA THR A 239 1.35 -11.04 -12.22
C THR A 239 1.67 -9.62 -11.75
N SER A 240 1.65 -9.38 -10.41
CA SER A 240 2.28 -8.18 -9.84
C SER A 240 3.80 -8.36 -9.78
N TRP A 241 4.28 -9.33 -9.01
CA TRP A 241 5.70 -9.66 -8.89
C TRP A 241 5.94 -11.10 -9.30
N GLY A 242 7.05 -11.36 -10.00
CA GLY A 242 7.35 -12.69 -10.51
C GLY A 242 8.78 -12.85 -11.01
N ARG A 243 9.07 -14.05 -11.49
CA ARG A 243 10.37 -14.38 -12.08
C ARG A 243 10.25 -14.50 -13.59
N THR A 244 11.28 -14.01 -14.28
CA THR A 244 11.45 -14.19 -15.72
C THR A 244 12.80 -14.85 -16.02
N SER A 245 13.22 -14.92 -17.29
CA SER A 245 14.56 -15.39 -17.64
C SER A 245 15.47 -14.23 -18.03
N TRP A 246 16.77 -14.39 -17.78
CA TRP A 246 17.77 -13.40 -18.17
C TRP A 246 17.85 -13.22 -19.69
N GLU A 247 17.64 -14.30 -20.44
CA GLU A 247 17.62 -14.28 -21.89
C GLU A 247 16.46 -13.43 -22.44
N ALA A 248 15.28 -13.54 -21.83
CA ALA A 248 14.12 -12.72 -22.23
C ALA A 248 14.38 -11.23 -21.96
N VAL A 249 14.96 -10.90 -20.79
CA VAL A 249 15.34 -9.52 -20.45
C VAL A 249 16.41 -8.99 -21.40
N ALA A 250 17.47 -9.76 -21.65
CA ALA A 250 18.54 -9.36 -22.56
C ALA A 250 18.06 -9.19 -24.00
N ALA A 251 17.14 -10.06 -24.47
CA ALA A 251 16.54 -9.94 -25.81
C ALA A 251 15.67 -8.67 -25.96
N ALA A 252 15.06 -8.21 -24.87
CA ALA A 252 14.33 -6.94 -24.85
C ALA A 252 15.26 -5.72 -24.84
N ASP A 253 16.55 -5.89 -24.55
CA ASP A 253 17.60 -4.88 -24.48
C ASP A 253 17.16 -3.61 -23.73
N PRO A 254 16.97 -3.66 -22.39
CA PRO A 254 16.60 -2.50 -21.63
C PRO A 254 17.65 -1.38 -21.76
N GLU A 255 17.17 -0.14 -21.86
CA GLU A 255 18.01 1.05 -21.95
C GLU A 255 18.24 1.69 -20.57
N PHE A 256 17.40 1.35 -19.58
CA PHE A 256 17.48 1.83 -18.22
C PHE A 256 17.13 0.73 -17.22
N LEU A 257 17.76 0.76 -16.03
CA LEU A 257 17.51 -0.20 -14.94
C LEU A 257 16.96 0.52 -13.72
N ILE A 258 16.05 -0.13 -13.03
CA ILE A 258 15.70 0.16 -11.64
C ILE A 258 16.27 -0.98 -10.81
N LEU A 259 17.18 -0.68 -9.89
CA LEU A 259 17.82 -1.64 -9.01
C LEU A 259 17.25 -1.47 -7.60
N LEU A 260 16.72 -2.56 -7.04
CA LEU A 260 16.18 -2.52 -5.68
C LEU A 260 17.32 -2.51 -4.66
N ASP A 261 17.32 -1.49 -3.81
CA ASP A 261 18.31 -1.32 -2.74
C ASP A 261 17.73 -1.74 -1.39
N TYR A 262 18.05 -2.96 -0.97
CA TYR A 262 17.71 -3.48 0.36
C TYR A 262 18.71 -3.02 1.42
N GLN A 263 19.29 -1.93 1.43
CA GLN A 263 20.15 -1.36 2.49
C GLN A 263 20.99 -2.39 3.31
N SER A 264 21.10 -3.63 2.82
CA SER A 264 21.88 -4.72 3.41
C SER A 264 22.94 -5.18 2.41
N GLY A 265 24.14 -5.41 2.89
CA GLY A 265 25.27 -5.74 2.00
C GLY A 265 25.66 -4.54 1.14
N GLY A 266 25.99 -4.78 -0.13
CA GLY A 266 26.34 -3.75 -1.10
C GLY A 266 25.16 -3.10 -1.83
N GLY A 267 23.93 -3.54 -1.56
CA GLY A 267 22.70 -2.96 -2.13
C GLY A 267 22.70 -2.98 -3.67
N ALA A 268 22.25 -1.87 -4.26
CA ALA A 268 22.19 -1.72 -5.72
C ALA A 268 23.55 -1.85 -6.43
N LEU A 269 24.67 -1.57 -5.75
CA LEU A 269 26.00 -1.73 -6.33
C LEU A 269 26.35 -3.21 -6.55
N ASP A 270 25.97 -4.10 -5.63
CA ASP A 270 26.16 -5.53 -5.81
C ASP A 270 25.31 -6.06 -6.97
N LEU A 271 24.05 -5.58 -7.09
CA LEU A 271 23.19 -5.91 -8.23
C LEU A 271 23.81 -5.47 -9.56
N MET A 272 24.33 -4.26 -9.65
CA MET A 272 25.00 -3.77 -10.87
C MET A 272 26.28 -4.57 -11.16
N THR A 273 27.07 -4.90 -10.15
CA THR A 273 28.29 -5.72 -10.30
C THR A 273 27.95 -7.10 -10.84
N PHE A 274 26.90 -7.72 -10.31
CA PHE A 274 26.38 -8.98 -10.84
C PHE A 274 26.00 -8.86 -12.33
N LEU A 275 25.21 -7.84 -12.69
CA LEU A 275 24.75 -7.63 -14.08
C LEU A 275 25.92 -7.40 -15.05
N LYS A 276 26.98 -6.69 -14.64
CA LYS A 276 28.19 -6.47 -15.43
C LYS A 276 28.98 -7.76 -15.69
N SER A 277 28.86 -8.75 -14.82
CA SER A 277 29.51 -10.07 -14.99
C SER A 277 28.59 -11.13 -15.60
N HIS A 278 27.27 -10.85 -15.68
CA HIS A 278 26.30 -11.82 -16.15
C HIS A 278 26.42 -12.08 -17.68
N PRO A 279 26.48 -13.34 -18.15
CA PRO A 279 26.80 -13.68 -19.54
C PRO A 279 25.99 -12.96 -20.60
N VAL A 280 24.70 -12.71 -20.37
CA VAL A 280 23.84 -12.05 -21.37
C VAL A 280 23.57 -10.57 -21.00
N MET A 281 23.42 -10.23 -19.71
CA MET A 281 23.05 -8.87 -19.30
C MET A 281 24.18 -7.84 -19.52
N GLN A 282 25.45 -8.24 -19.43
CA GLN A 282 26.60 -7.36 -19.70
C GLN A 282 26.56 -6.72 -21.10
N HIS A 283 25.81 -7.30 -22.01
CA HIS A 283 25.71 -6.85 -23.40
C HIS A 283 24.52 -5.90 -23.64
N THR A 284 23.62 -5.73 -22.67
CA THR A 284 22.48 -4.82 -22.79
C THR A 284 22.90 -3.35 -22.75
N SER A 285 22.09 -2.51 -23.36
CA SER A 285 22.32 -1.06 -23.44
C SER A 285 22.44 -0.41 -22.06
N ALA A 286 21.54 -0.75 -21.14
CA ALA A 286 21.54 -0.19 -19.79
C ALA A 286 22.80 -0.55 -18.99
N VAL A 287 23.26 -1.80 -19.05
CA VAL A 287 24.46 -2.25 -18.31
C VAL A 287 25.72 -1.62 -18.88
N LYS A 288 25.87 -1.57 -20.22
CA LYS A 288 27.01 -0.93 -20.88
C LYS A 288 27.16 0.56 -20.55
N ASN A 289 26.03 1.27 -20.46
CA ASN A 289 25.98 2.71 -20.20
C ASN A 289 25.87 3.04 -18.71
N GLU A 290 25.81 2.04 -17.84
CA GLU A 290 25.53 2.23 -16.40
C GLU A 290 24.29 3.11 -16.15
N ALA A 291 23.27 2.94 -16.99
CA ALA A 291 22.04 3.71 -16.95
C ALA A 291 21.06 3.08 -15.93
N TYR A 292 21.08 3.55 -14.70
CA TYR A 292 20.23 3.02 -13.65
C TYR A 292 19.88 4.04 -12.57
N VAL A 293 18.86 3.70 -11.78
CA VAL A 293 18.54 4.31 -10.49
C VAL A 293 18.44 3.22 -9.42
N ALA A 294 18.96 3.50 -8.24
CA ALA A 294 18.76 2.68 -7.04
C ALA A 294 17.53 3.19 -6.29
N LEU A 295 16.56 2.32 -6.03
CA LEU A 295 15.34 2.65 -5.27
C LEU A 295 15.15 1.64 -4.16
N ARG A 296 14.64 2.11 -3.02
CA ARG A 296 14.36 1.29 -1.86
C ARG A 296 13.04 0.55 -2.05
N TYR A 297 12.78 -0.42 -1.18
CA TYR A 297 11.60 -1.27 -1.25
C TYR A 297 10.29 -0.47 -1.20
N GLU A 298 10.15 0.46 -0.27
CA GLU A 298 8.96 1.31 -0.11
C GLU A 298 8.74 2.28 -1.27
N GLU A 299 9.79 2.57 -2.03
CA GLU A 299 9.72 3.38 -3.23
C GLU A 299 9.16 2.61 -4.44
N LEU A 300 9.10 1.28 -4.36
CA LEU A 300 8.66 0.38 -5.44
C LEU A 300 7.38 -0.41 -5.13
N THR A 301 6.90 -0.37 -3.88
CA THR A 301 5.62 -0.96 -3.48
C THR A 301 4.58 0.15 -3.29
N PRO A 302 3.25 -0.12 -3.45
CA PRO A 302 2.26 0.94 -3.31
C PRO A 302 2.41 1.67 -1.97
N GLY A 303 2.74 2.96 -2.04
CA GLY A 303 3.01 3.78 -0.87
C GLY A 303 3.34 5.24 -1.20
N PRO A 304 3.34 6.15 -0.21
CA PRO A 304 3.65 7.57 -0.42
C PRO A 304 5.01 7.83 -1.05
N ALA A 305 6.00 6.96 -0.78
CA ALA A 305 7.35 7.07 -1.31
C ALA A 305 7.43 6.92 -2.84
N ASN A 306 6.39 6.37 -3.50
CA ASN A 306 6.34 6.25 -4.96
C ASN A 306 6.45 7.61 -5.67
N ILE A 307 5.96 8.69 -5.04
CA ILE A 307 5.98 10.03 -5.64
C ILE A 307 7.41 10.56 -5.74
N GLU A 308 8.20 10.37 -4.69
CA GLU A 308 9.61 10.75 -4.67
C GLU A 308 10.44 9.83 -5.59
N ALA A 309 10.13 8.55 -5.60
CA ALA A 309 10.77 7.58 -6.50
C ALA A 309 10.60 7.96 -7.97
N MET A 310 9.42 8.43 -8.39
CA MET A 310 9.20 8.91 -9.75
C MET A 310 10.08 10.12 -10.10
N MET A 311 10.32 11.03 -9.15
CA MET A 311 11.26 12.15 -9.35
C MET A 311 12.69 11.63 -9.55
N LYS A 312 13.17 10.73 -8.69
CA LYS A 312 14.48 10.09 -8.81
C LYS A 312 14.64 9.36 -10.15
N MET A 313 13.62 8.61 -10.56
CA MET A 313 13.60 7.94 -11.87
C MET A 313 13.73 8.94 -13.01
N ALA A 314 12.90 9.99 -13.01
CA ALA A 314 12.93 11.02 -14.06
C ALA A 314 14.29 11.75 -14.14
N GLU A 315 14.87 12.11 -13.00
CA GLU A 315 16.19 12.74 -12.94
C GLU A 315 17.31 11.82 -13.47
N ALA A 316 17.29 10.55 -13.09
CA ALA A 316 18.29 9.57 -13.55
C ALA A 316 18.14 9.28 -15.05
N MET A 317 16.90 9.09 -15.53
CA MET A 317 16.62 8.88 -16.95
C MET A 317 17.01 10.10 -17.81
N ASN A 318 16.75 11.33 -17.36
CA ASN A 318 17.18 12.55 -18.06
C ASN A 318 18.70 12.70 -18.18
N LYS A 319 19.48 12.09 -17.29
CA LYS A 319 20.95 12.10 -17.32
C LYS A 319 21.55 11.05 -18.23
N THR A 320 20.80 9.98 -18.51
CA THR A 320 21.37 8.77 -19.15
C THR A 320 20.70 8.39 -20.47
N LEU A 321 19.48 8.84 -20.74
CA LEU A 321 18.70 8.56 -21.95
C LEU A 321 18.57 9.76 -22.87
#